data_e7a51eab3b1715def6d8c36c028e319d
#
_entry.id   e7a51eab3b1715def6d8c36c028e319d
#
_cell.length_a   1.000
_cell.length_b   1.000
_cell.length_c   1.000
_cell.angle_alpha   90.00
_cell.angle_beta   90.00
_cell.angle_gamma   90.00
#
_symmetry.space_group_name_H-M   'P 1'
#
loop_
_entity.id
_entity.type
_entity.pdbx_description
1 polymer ?
#
loop_
_entity_poly.entity_id
_entity_poly.type
_entity_poly.pdbx_seq_one_letter_code
_entity_poly.pdbx_strand_id
1 'polypeptide(L)'
;MALPSNEQVTEKLTAVIDPELRRNIVELGMVRSIDVKDDGRVEVVVSLTTPGCPVRSHFQDAVTTQVAELEGVTSVGVGFDVRSDEEKSSLQQTLGRGKLPQGALAQVSNIICVASGKGGVGKSTMTANLAAALQAKGHTAGALDCDVYGYSIPRMLGVSGKPDVNGERKILPPESESGVKTMSIGYFVEENSAVVWRGPMLHKAIQQFLEDVAWGELDYLLLDLPPGTGDIAMTLAQLLPQAKIAVVTTPQPAAQSVARRSVEMANKVDLEVMGVIENMSGFTTPSGEKFSIFGEGGGKMLADEIGVPLLGTIPLSEELREHADNGDPLV
;
A
#
# COMPACT_ATOMS: atom_id res chain seq x y z
N MET A 1 -44.22 -3.25 -30.87
CA MET A 1 -43.71 -3.03 -29.51
C MET A 1 -42.76 -1.85 -29.57
N ALA A 2 -42.78 -0.94 -28.59
CA ALA A 2 -41.85 0.17 -28.56
C ALA A 2 -40.45 -0.41 -28.23
N LEU A 3 -39.42 0.00 -28.96
CA LEU A 3 -38.03 -0.36 -28.67
C LEU A 3 -37.55 0.39 -27.41
N PRO A 4 -36.69 -0.20 -26.58
CA PRO A 4 -36.14 0.48 -25.44
C PRO A 4 -35.21 1.62 -25.86
N SER A 5 -35.23 2.73 -25.11
CA SER A 5 -34.26 3.81 -25.32
C SER A 5 -32.88 3.46 -24.72
N ASN A 6 -31.81 4.11 -25.19
CA ASN A 6 -30.48 3.98 -24.60
C ASN A 6 -30.46 4.32 -23.11
N GLU A 7 -31.30 5.25 -22.66
CA GLU A 7 -31.45 5.62 -21.25
C GLU A 7 -32.02 4.46 -20.43
N GLN A 8 -33.06 3.78 -20.92
CA GLN A 8 -33.65 2.62 -20.26
C GLN A 8 -32.65 1.44 -20.18
N VAL A 9 -31.87 1.21 -21.24
CA VAL A 9 -30.79 0.21 -21.22
C VAL A 9 -29.73 0.60 -20.19
N THR A 10 -29.30 1.87 -20.17
CA THR A 10 -28.31 2.37 -19.21
C THR A 10 -28.80 2.22 -17.75
N GLU A 11 -30.06 2.51 -17.48
CA GLU A 11 -30.65 2.32 -16.16
C GLU A 11 -30.62 0.85 -15.72
N LYS A 12 -30.95 -0.08 -16.60
CA LYS A 12 -30.85 -1.52 -16.31
C LYS A 12 -29.40 -1.96 -16.05
N LEU A 13 -28.43 -1.40 -16.76
CA LEU A 13 -27.03 -1.69 -16.57
C LEU A 13 -26.48 -1.20 -15.21
N THR A 14 -27.17 -0.34 -14.47
CA THR A 14 -26.81 0.01 -13.09
C THR A 14 -26.94 -1.16 -12.11
N ALA A 15 -27.71 -2.20 -12.47
CA ALA A 15 -27.81 -3.42 -11.68
C ALA A 15 -26.60 -4.38 -11.88
N VAL A 16 -25.78 -4.14 -12.88
CA VAL A 16 -24.58 -4.96 -13.17
C VAL A 16 -23.41 -4.45 -12.31
N ILE A 17 -23.02 -5.24 -11.32
CA ILE A 17 -21.99 -4.89 -10.36
C ILE A 17 -20.67 -5.55 -10.74
N ASP A 18 -19.58 -4.79 -10.78
CA ASP A 18 -18.23 -5.32 -10.89
C ASP A 18 -17.86 -6.04 -9.58
N PRO A 19 -17.54 -7.34 -9.61
CA PRO A 19 -17.24 -8.12 -8.41
C PRO A 19 -15.94 -7.70 -7.70
N GLU A 20 -14.99 -7.10 -8.45
CA GLU A 20 -13.70 -6.63 -7.90
C GLU A 20 -13.85 -5.23 -7.29
N LEU A 21 -14.56 -4.33 -7.96
CA LEU A 21 -14.71 -2.93 -7.55
C LEU A 21 -15.97 -2.67 -6.70
N ARG A 22 -16.91 -3.63 -6.65
CA ARG A 22 -18.18 -3.55 -5.91
C ARG A 22 -19.02 -2.31 -6.24
N ARG A 23 -18.91 -1.82 -7.46
CA ARG A 23 -19.68 -0.70 -8.01
C ARG A 23 -20.28 -1.10 -9.35
N ASN A 24 -21.33 -0.41 -9.76
CA ASN A 24 -21.96 -0.74 -11.04
C ASN A 24 -21.15 -0.26 -12.25
N ILE A 25 -21.27 -0.98 -13.37
CA ILE A 25 -20.49 -0.72 -14.58
C ILE A 25 -20.76 0.65 -15.23
N VAL A 26 -21.92 1.25 -14.96
CA VAL A 26 -22.27 2.58 -15.47
C VAL A 26 -21.51 3.67 -14.68
N GLU A 27 -21.52 3.62 -13.34
CA GLU A 27 -20.72 4.51 -12.49
C GLU A 27 -19.21 4.39 -12.76
N LEU A 28 -18.76 3.17 -13.08
CA LEU A 28 -17.36 2.92 -13.42
C LEU A 28 -17.01 3.39 -14.84
N GLY A 29 -17.99 3.92 -15.60
CA GLY A 29 -17.79 4.31 -16.98
C GLY A 29 -17.33 3.16 -17.86
N MET A 30 -17.72 1.90 -17.54
CA MET A 30 -17.33 0.71 -18.30
C MET A 30 -18.22 0.49 -19.54
N VAL A 31 -19.38 1.15 -19.61
CA VAL A 31 -20.26 1.06 -20.76
C VAL A 31 -19.73 1.97 -21.87
N ARG A 32 -19.18 1.38 -22.94
CA ARG A 32 -18.58 2.10 -24.09
C ARG A 32 -19.63 2.56 -25.08
N SER A 33 -20.54 1.69 -25.43
CA SER A 33 -21.62 1.99 -26.37
C SER A 33 -22.83 1.10 -26.12
N ILE A 34 -23.99 1.64 -26.44
CA ILE A 34 -25.27 0.93 -26.48
C ILE A 34 -25.87 1.21 -27.84
N ASP A 35 -26.21 0.16 -28.59
CA ASP A 35 -26.81 0.24 -29.92
C ASP A 35 -28.07 -0.61 -29.97
N VAL A 36 -29.23 0.03 -30.08
CA VAL A 36 -30.54 -0.60 -30.15
C VAL A 36 -30.97 -0.65 -31.62
N LYS A 37 -31.07 -1.85 -32.21
CA LYS A 37 -31.44 -2.06 -33.59
C LYS A 37 -32.95 -2.09 -33.78
N ASP A 38 -33.40 -1.79 -34.98
CA ASP A 38 -34.83 -1.77 -35.36
C ASP A 38 -35.52 -3.14 -35.18
N ASP A 39 -34.76 -4.25 -35.21
CA ASP A 39 -35.26 -5.61 -34.99
C ASP A 39 -35.36 -6.00 -33.49
N GLY A 40 -35.07 -5.06 -32.58
CA GLY A 40 -35.10 -5.29 -31.15
C GLY A 40 -33.84 -5.93 -30.58
N ARG A 41 -32.78 -6.07 -31.36
CA ARG A 41 -31.46 -6.51 -30.89
C ARG A 41 -30.75 -5.33 -30.22
N VAL A 42 -30.20 -5.57 -29.03
CA VAL A 42 -29.42 -4.61 -28.28
C VAL A 42 -27.96 -5.07 -28.20
N GLU A 43 -27.04 -4.23 -28.66
CA GLU A 43 -25.60 -4.46 -28.56
C GLU A 43 -24.98 -3.54 -27.54
N VAL A 44 -24.31 -4.11 -26.51
CA VAL A 44 -23.63 -3.37 -25.46
C VAL A 44 -22.14 -3.68 -25.49
N VAL A 45 -21.30 -2.66 -25.56
CA VAL A 45 -19.84 -2.82 -25.47
C VAL A 45 -19.37 -2.40 -24.09
N VAL A 46 -18.67 -3.33 -23.39
CA VAL A 46 -18.12 -3.11 -22.05
C VAL A 46 -16.61 -3.03 -22.14
N SER A 47 -16.03 -1.95 -21.60
CA SER A 47 -14.58 -1.73 -21.56
C SER A 47 -13.94 -2.39 -20.36
N LEU A 48 -13.00 -3.30 -20.60
CA LEU A 48 -12.22 -3.99 -19.56
C LEU A 48 -10.86 -3.32 -19.34
N THR A 49 -10.27 -3.51 -18.17
CA THR A 49 -8.92 -3.02 -17.86
C THR A 49 -7.82 -3.86 -18.49
N THR A 50 -8.07 -5.15 -18.72
CA THR A 50 -7.13 -6.10 -19.34
C THR A 50 -7.81 -7.00 -20.35
N PRO A 51 -7.12 -7.45 -21.42
CA PRO A 51 -7.70 -8.36 -22.43
C PRO A 51 -8.10 -9.74 -21.87
N GLY A 52 -7.42 -10.19 -20.82
CA GLY A 52 -7.61 -11.50 -20.18
C GLY A 52 -8.41 -11.44 -18.87
N CYS A 53 -9.33 -10.49 -18.73
CA CYS A 53 -10.11 -10.32 -17.50
C CYS A 53 -10.86 -11.61 -17.12
N PRO A 54 -10.61 -12.19 -15.93
CA PRO A 54 -11.23 -13.44 -15.49
C PRO A 54 -12.73 -13.33 -15.25
N VAL A 55 -13.24 -12.11 -15.05
CA VAL A 55 -14.67 -11.83 -14.80
C VAL A 55 -15.46 -11.48 -16.08
N ARG A 56 -14.87 -11.67 -17.25
CA ARG A 56 -15.53 -11.40 -18.55
C ARG A 56 -16.85 -12.16 -18.73
N SER A 57 -16.89 -13.43 -18.35
CA SER A 57 -18.11 -14.24 -18.41
C SER A 57 -19.20 -13.71 -17.48
N HIS A 58 -18.82 -13.26 -16.28
CA HIS A 58 -19.75 -12.63 -15.34
C HIS A 58 -20.42 -11.39 -15.94
N PHE A 59 -19.67 -10.50 -16.58
CA PHE A 59 -20.24 -9.32 -17.23
C PHE A 59 -21.14 -9.71 -18.42
N GLN A 60 -20.74 -10.71 -19.21
CA GLN A 60 -21.56 -11.17 -20.32
C GLN A 60 -22.91 -11.68 -19.84
N ASP A 61 -22.93 -12.53 -18.82
CA ASP A 61 -24.16 -13.11 -18.27
C ASP A 61 -25.04 -12.05 -17.59
N ALA A 62 -24.44 -11.17 -16.76
CA ALA A 62 -25.16 -10.14 -16.05
C ALA A 62 -25.77 -9.09 -16.98
N VAL A 63 -25.02 -8.58 -17.97
CA VAL A 63 -25.54 -7.63 -18.97
C VAL A 63 -26.66 -8.27 -19.78
N THR A 64 -26.45 -9.50 -20.27
CA THR A 64 -27.50 -10.22 -21.05
C THR A 64 -28.76 -10.38 -20.24
N THR A 65 -28.67 -10.79 -18.97
CA THR A 65 -29.84 -10.99 -18.11
C THR A 65 -30.59 -9.68 -17.87
N GLN A 66 -29.89 -8.62 -17.51
CA GLN A 66 -30.52 -7.35 -17.15
C GLN A 66 -31.18 -6.64 -18.36
N VAL A 67 -30.52 -6.67 -19.52
CA VAL A 67 -31.03 -6.01 -20.73
C VAL A 67 -32.17 -6.83 -21.38
N ALA A 68 -32.15 -8.15 -21.29
CA ALA A 68 -33.23 -9.02 -21.83
C ALA A 68 -34.57 -8.84 -21.08
N GLU A 69 -34.58 -8.27 -19.89
CA GLU A 69 -35.82 -7.94 -19.14
C GLU A 69 -36.61 -6.76 -19.74
N LEU A 70 -35.98 -5.96 -20.62
CA LEU A 70 -36.65 -4.80 -21.22
C LEU A 70 -37.64 -5.22 -22.29
N GLU A 71 -38.80 -4.57 -22.27
CA GLU A 71 -39.84 -4.82 -23.29
C GLU A 71 -39.33 -4.40 -24.68
N GLY A 72 -39.56 -5.24 -25.68
CA GLY A 72 -39.14 -4.99 -27.05
C GLY A 72 -37.73 -5.51 -27.39
N VAL A 73 -36.98 -6.06 -26.44
CA VAL A 73 -35.67 -6.69 -26.69
C VAL A 73 -35.88 -8.13 -27.21
N THR A 74 -35.29 -8.44 -28.36
CA THR A 74 -35.34 -9.79 -28.98
C THR A 74 -34.07 -10.58 -28.71
N SER A 75 -32.92 -9.90 -28.62
CA SER A 75 -31.63 -10.53 -28.30
C SER A 75 -30.63 -9.47 -27.78
N VAL A 76 -29.67 -9.92 -27.00
CA VAL A 76 -28.62 -9.07 -26.44
C VAL A 76 -27.24 -9.58 -26.86
N GLY A 77 -26.45 -8.71 -27.49
CA GLY A 77 -25.05 -8.93 -27.81
C GLY A 77 -24.14 -8.15 -26.85
N VAL A 78 -23.13 -8.81 -26.28
CA VAL A 78 -22.17 -8.17 -25.41
C VAL A 78 -20.78 -8.23 -26.05
N GLY A 79 -20.28 -7.07 -26.46
CA GLY A 79 -18.92 -6.88 -26.94
C GLY A 79 -17.99 -6.43 -25.80
N PHE A 80 -16.70 -6.67 -25.96
CA PHE A 80 -15.69 -6.21 -25.02
C PHE A 80 -14.56 -5.51 -25.76
N ASP A 81 -14.14 -4.38 -25.23
CA ASP A 81 -12.89 -3.72 -25.63
C ASP A 81 -11.94 -3.54 -24.44
N VAL A 82 -10.76 -3.00 -24.68
CA VAL A 82 -9.76 -2.74 -23.63
C VAL A 82 -9.54 -1.25 -23.55
N ARG A 83 -9.59 -0.70 -22.35
CA ARG A 83 -9.33 0.72 -22.09
C ARG A 83 -7.92 1.11 -22.49
N SER A 84 -7.78 2.31 -23.03
CA SER A 84 -6.48 2.95 -23.21
C SER A 84 -5.83 3.28 -21.85
N ASP A 85 -4.53 3.52 -21.84
CA ASP A 85 -3.82 3.87 -20.59
C ASP A 85 -4.30 5.21 -20.01
N GLU A 86 -4.72 6.15 -20.85
CA GLU A 86 -5.36 7.40 -20.42
C GLU A 86 -6.71 7.16 -19.76
N GLU A 87 -7.53 6.28 -20.31
CA GLU A 87 -8.82 5.90 -19.76
C GLU A 87 -8.68 5.10 -18.45
N LYS A 88 -7.65 4.27 -18.32
CA LYS A 88 -7.30 3.60 -17.05
C LYS A 88 -6.91 4.60 -15.98
N SER A 89 -6.10 5.60 -16.32
CA SER A 89 -5.70 6.69 -15.41
C SER A 89 -6.91 7.53 -14.97
N SER A 90 -7.82 7.83 -15.89
CA SER A 90 -9.07 8.54 -15.59
C SER A 90 -10.00 7.72 -14.69
N LEU A 91 -10.12 6.41 -14.91
CA LEU A 91 -10.87 5.51 -14.05
C LEU A 91 -10.26 5.46 -12.64
N GLN A 92 -8.93 5.40 -12.53
CA GLN A 92 -8.23 5.44 -11.24
C GLN A 92 -8.53 6.74 -10.49
N GLN A 93 -8.57 7.89 -11.19
CA GLN A 93 -8.96 9.16 -10.61
C GLN A 93 -10.44 9.18 -10.14
N THR A 94 -11.34 8.59 -10.94
CA THR A 94 -12.78 8.50 -10.62
C THR A 94 -13.04 7.56 -9.43
N LEU A 95 -12.22 6.53 -9.28
CA LEU A 95 -12.26 5.59 -8.15
C LEU A 95 -11.59 6.15 -6.87
N GLY A 96 -11.09 7.38 -6.90
CA GLY A 96 -10.31 7.97 -5.81
C GLY A 96 -8.90 7.36 -5.69
N ARG A 97 -8.49 6.53 -6.65
CA ARG A 97 -7.13 6.00 -6.77
C ARG A 97 -6.25 7.08 -7.37
N GLY A 98 -5.65 7.92 -6.55
CA GLY A 98 -4.80 9.03 -6.99
C GLY A 98 -5.04 10.35 -6.28
N LYS A 99 -6.06 10.41 -5.40
CA LYS A 99 -6.12 11.47 -4.40
C LYS A 99 -5.60 10.88 -3.08
N LEU A 100 -4.68 11.60 -2.45
CA LEU A 100 -4.43 11.50 -1.02
C LEU A 100 -5.79 11.35 -0.33
N PRO A 101 -5.94 10.49 0.69
CA PRO A 101 -7.09 10.57 1.56
C PRO A 101 -7.26 12.04 1.92
N GLN A 102 -8.36 12.66 1.49
CA GLN A 102 -8.69 14.01 1.90
C GLN A 102 -9.02 13.89 3.39
N GLY A 103 -8.06 14.13 4.25
CA GLY A 103 -8.21 13.89 5.68
C GLY A 103 -6.87 13.99 6.40
N ALA A 104 -6.60 13.04 7.25
CA ALA A 104 -5.44 13.02 8.16
C ALA A 104 -4.06 13.12 7.46
N LEU A 105 -3.95 12.69 6.19
CA LEU A 105 -2.70 12.76 5.42
C LEU A 105 -2.59 13.95 4.48
N ALA A 106 -3.59 14.84 4.43
CA ALA A 106 -3.57 16.01 3.54
C ALA A 106 -2.38 16.97 3.81
N GLN A 107 -1.85 16.92 5.03
CA GLN A 107 -0.74 17.76 5.49
C GLN A 107 0.58 16.99 5.61
N VAL A 108 0.67 15.77 5.04
CA VAL A 108 1.91 14.98 5.00
C VAL A 108 2.58 15.17 3.65
N SER A 109 3.79 15.72 3.66
CA SER A 109 4.52 16.08 2.43
C SER A 109 5.11 14.86 1.72
N ASN A 110 5.69 13.92 2.47
CA ASN A 110 6.35 12.73 1.93
C ASN A 110 5.93 11.48 2.68
N ILE A 111 5.54 10.44 1.94
CA ILE A 111 5.18 9.13 2.50
C ILE A 111 6.19 8.11 1.98
N ILE A 112 6.89 7.44 2.91
CA ILE A 112 7.91 6.44 2.60
C ILE A 112 7.52 5.10 3.22
N CYS A 113 7.27 4.11 2.38
CA CYS A 113 7.06 2.74 2.79
C CYS A 113 8.41 2.02 2.92
N VAL A 114 8.73 1.53 4.09
CA VAL A 114 9.94 0.73 4.34
C VAL A 114 9.57 -0.74 4.19
N ALA A 115 10.08 -1.38 3.16
CA ALA A 115 9.77 -2.74 2.77
C ALA A 115 10.97 -3.68 2.92
N SER A 116 10.71 -4.96 3.08
CA SER A 116 11.76 -5.99 3.04
C SER A 116 11.20 -7.29 2.46
N GLY A 117 12.06 -8.05 1.80
CA GLY A 117 11.68 -9.35 1.23
C GLY A 117 11.45 -10.43 2.30
N LYS A 118 12.15 -10.38 3.42
CA LYS A 118 12.04 -11.35 4.52
C LYS A 118 12.10 -10.66 5.88
N GLY A 119 11.64 -11.34 6.92
CA GLY A 119 11.79 -10.90 8.32
C GLY A 119 13.25 -10.94 8.79
N GLY A 120 13.57 -10.16 9.82
CA GLY A 120 14.88 -10.18 10.48
C GLY A 120 16.00 -9.45 9.73
N VAL A 121 15.71 -8.61 8.74
CA VAL A 121 16.72 -7.77 8.05
C VAL A 121 16.93 -6.41 8.72
N GLY A 122 16.17 -6.11 9.80
CA GLY A 122 16.24 -4.83 10.52
C GLY A 122 15.38 -3.73 9.91
N LYS A 123 14.33 -4.07 9.18
CA LYS A 123 13.39 -3.13 8.57
C LYS A 123 12.85 -2.12 9.59
N SER A 124 12.26 -2.58 10.68
CA SER A 124 11.67 -1.73 11.73
C SER A 124 12.72 -0.89 12.44
N THR A 125 13.92 -1.43 12.66
CA THR A 125 15.06 -0.67 13.19
C THR A 125 15.42 0.49 12.27
N MET A 126 15.46 0.24 10.95
CA MET A 126 15.70 1.31 9.97
C MET A 126 14.57 2.34 9.96
N THR A 127 13.33 1.90 10.04
CA THR A 127 12.16 2.80 10.09
C THR A 127 12.22 3.72 11.31
N ALA A 128 12.43 3.18 12.51
CA ALA A 128 12.48 3.95 13.75
C ALA A 128 13.66 4.94 13.76
N ASN A 129 14.87 4.48 13.42
CA ASN A 129 16.05 5.34 13.41
C ASN A 129 16.00 6.40 12.31
N LEU A 130 15.44 6.08 11.13
CA LEU A 130 15.27 7.06 10.06
C LEU A 130 14.27 8.15 10.46
N ALA A 131 13.17 7.79 11.13
CA ALA A 131 12.21 8.78 11.65
C ALA A 131 12.86 9.71 12.70
N ALA A 132 13.61 9.15 13.66
CA ALA A 132 14.32 9.91 14.66
C ALA A 132 15.41 10.79 14.04
N ALA A 133 16.17 10.27 13.06
CA ALA A 133 17.21 11.04 12.36
C ALA A 133 16.63 12.22 11.55
N LEU A 134 15.43 12.07 10.98
CA LEU A 134 14.73 13.16 10.30
C LEU A 134 14.33 14.24 11.32
N GLN A 135 13.80 13.87 12.48
CA GLN A 135 13.51 14.80 13.58
C GLN A 135 14.77 15.53 14.05
N ALA A 136 15.87 14.80 14.28
CA ALA A 136 17.15 15.41 14.69
C ALA A 136 17.70 16.41 13.66
N LYS A 137 17.31 16.27 12.39
CA LYS A 137 17.64 17.21 11.30
C LYS A 137 16.66 18.38 11.17
N GLY A 138 15.66 18.47 12.05
CA GLY A 138 14.67 19.56 12.06
C GLY A 138 13.46 19.36 11.16
N HIS A 139 13.23 18.13 10.68
CA HIS A 139 12.00 17.77 9.98
C HIS A 139 10.97 17.19 10.94
N THR A 140 9.70 17.40 10.65
CA THR A 140 8.61 16.73 11.36
C THR A 140 8.40 15.33 10.80
N ALA A 141 8.47 14.30 11.66
CA ALA A 141 8.36 12.92 11.23
C ALA A 141 7.33 12.10 12.02
N GLY A 142 6.67 11.17 11.33
CA GLY A 142 5.81 10.16 11.92
C GLY A 142 6.22 8.76 11.48
N ALA A 143 5.88 7.75 12.30
CA ALA A 143 6.11 6.34 12.01
C ALA A 143 4.81 5.55 12.23
N LEU A 144 4.33 4.88 11.18
CA LEU A 144 3.19 3.98 11.23
C LEU A 144 3.68 2.54 11.11
N ASP A 145 3.45 1.76 12.16
CA ASP A 145 3.73 0.32 12.20
C ASP A 145 2.58 -0.46 11.56
N CYS A 146 2.84 -1.02 10.40
CA CYS A 146 1.89 -1.85 9.65
C CYS A 146 2.17 -3.36 9.82
N ASP A 147 3.20 -3.76 10.57
CA ASP A 147 3.51 -5.16 10.87
C ASP A 147 2.75 -5.64 12.09
N VAL A 148 1.50 -6.03 11.88
CA VAL A 148 0.56 -6.41 12.95
C VAL A 148 1.00 -7.62 13.77
N TYR A 149 1.76 -8.52 13.18
CA TYR A 149 2.24 -9.74 13.85
C TYR A 149 3.59 -9.54 14.55
N GLY A 150 4.34 -8.51 14.14
CA GLY A 150 5.67 -8.22 14.66
C GLY A 150 5.87 -6.75 15.01
N TYR A 151 4.79 -6.09 15.47
CA TYR A 151 4.86 -4.67 15.80
C TYR A 151 5.99 -4.38 16.81
N SER A 152 6.79 -3.37 16.50
CA SER A 152 7.99 -3.06 17.27
C SER A 152 8.35 -1.58 17.33
N ILE A 153 7.77 -0.76 16.45
CA ILE A 153 8.04 0.68 16.35
C ILE A 153 7.81 1.41 17.69
N PRO A 154 6.70 1.20 18.42
CA PRO A 154 6.51 1.86 19.71
C PRO A 154 7.64 1.59 20.69
N ARG A 155 8.04 0.32 20.82
CA ARG A 155 9.13 -0.08 21.71
C ARG A 155 10.45 0.54 21.30
N MET A 156 10.79 0.54 20.01
CA MET A 156 12.04 1.08 19.48
C MET A 156 12.14 2.60 19.61
N LEU A 157 11.01 3.29 19.73
CA LEU A 157 10.92 4.73 19.93
C LEU A 157 10.60 5.13 21.40
N GLY A 158 10.60 4.16 22.32
CA GLY A 158 10.34 4.41 23.75
C GLY A 158 8.93 4.87 24.06
N VAL A 159 7.97 4.57 23.19
CA VAL A 159 6.57 5.02 23.32
C VAL A 159 5.70 3.91 23.89
N SER A 160 4.94 4.23 24.93
CA SER A 160 4.03 3.31 25.60
C SER A 160 2.68 3.97 25.90
N GLY A 161 1.69 3.15 26.25
CA GLY A 161 0.34 3.63 26.56
C GLY A 161 -0.60 3.58 25.38
N LYS A 162 -1.89 3.87 25.62
CA LYS A 162 -2.92 3.93 24.58
C LYS A 162 -3.02 5.35 24.02
N PRO A 163 -3.23 5.48 22.70
CA PRO A 163 -3.51 6.78 22.10
C PRO A 163 -4.77 7.42 22.68
N ASP A 164 -4.74 8.73 22.86
CA ASP A 164 -5.93 9.52 23.19
C ASP A 164 -6.79 9.82 21.96
N VAL A 165 -8.01 10.27 22.19
CA VAL A 165 -8.94 10.70 21.15
C VAL A 165 -9.38 12.12 21.42
N ASN A 166 -9.27 13.00 20.42
CA ASN A 166 -9.68 14.40 20.54
C ASN A 166 -11.24 14.56 20.44
N GLY A 167 -11.72 15.80 20.64
CA GLY A 167 -13.15 16.12 20.56
C GLY A 167 -13.79 15.88 19.20
N GLU A 168 -13.01 15.77 18.14
CA GLU A 168 -13.45 15.44 16.76
C GLU A 168 -13.42 13.93 16.48
N ARG A 169 -13.19 13.10 17.49
CA ARG A 169 -13.03 11.64 17.40
C ARG A 169 -11.84 11.19 16.55
N LYS A 170 -10.82 12.04 16.42
CA LYS A 170 -9.54 11.67 15.80
C LYS A 170 -8.59 11.09 16.85
N ILE A 171 -7.84 10.06 16.46
CA ILE A 171 -6.82 9.43 17.30
C ILE A 171 -5.59 10.35 17.34
N LEU A 172 -5.17 10.73 18.54
CA LEU A 172 -3.94 11.50 18.72
C LEU A 172 -2.75 10.54 18.75
N PRO A 173 -1.83 10.61 17.78
CA PRO A 173 -0.67 9.73 17.76
C PRO A 173 0.25 10.07 18.96
N PRO A 174 0.62 9.08 19.79
CA PRO A 174 1.64 9.30 20.81
C PRO A 174 2.97 9.73 20.19
N GLU A 175 3.72 10.54 20.90
CA GLU A 175 5.02 11.05 20.46
C GLU A 175 6.15 10.46 21.32
N SER A 176 7.27 10.13 20.66
CA SER A 176 8.50 9.74 21.34
C SER A 176 9.19 10.95 21.97
N GLU A 177 10.20 10.72 22.82
CA GLU A 177 11.03 11.80 23.38
C GLU A 177 11.74 12.61 22.28
N SER A 178 12.06 11.99 21.16
CA SER A 178 12.62 12.66 19.98
C SER A 178 11.58 13.43 19.14
N GLY A 179 10.29 13.41 19.52
CA GLY A 179 9.21 14.12 18.83
C GLY A 179 8.61 13.36 17.63
N VAL A 180 8.97 12.09 17.42
CA VAL A 180 8.38 11.27 16.35
C VAL A 180 6.96 10.86 16.76
N LYS A 181 5.96 11.22 15.95
CA LYS A 181 4.59 10.75 16.10
C LYS A 181 4.49 9.27 15.73
N THR A 182 3.84 8.46 16.55
CA THR A 182 3.77 7.01 16.32
C THR A 182 2.36 6.50 16.28
N MET A 183 2.13 5.49 15.43
CA MET A 183 0.90 4.70 15.46
C MET A 183 1.22 3.25 15.18
N SER A 184 0.61 2.36 15.94
CA SER A 184 0.77 0.91 15.80
C SER A 184 -0.49 0.20 16.29
N ILE A 185 -0.79 -0.94 15.71
CA ILE A 185 -1.82 -1.83 16.24
C ILE A 185 -1.46 -2.32 17.65
N GLY A 186 -0.17 -2.35 17.98
CA GLY A 186 0.33 -2.74 19.29
C GLY A 186 -0.24 -1.92 20.46
N TYR A 187 -0.69 -0.69 20.23
CA TYR A 187 -1.34 0.12 21.26
C TYR A 187 -2.72 -0.39 21.67
N PHE A 188 -3.36 -1.21 20.84
CA PHE A 188 -4.72 -1.70 21.03
C PHE A 188 -4.78 -3.19 21.40
N VAL A 189 -3.64 -3.87 21.39
CA VAL A 189 -3.51 -5.31 21.70
C VAL A 189 -2.89 -5.45 23.09
N GLU A 190 -3.49 -6.30 23.92
CA GLU A 190 -2.87 -6.63 25.23
C GLU A 190 -1.62 -7.48 24.99
N GLU A 191 -0.54 -7.16 25.70
CA GLU A 191 0.66 -8.00 25.75
C GLU A 191 0.26 -9.43 26.14
N ASN A 192 0.64 -10.40 25.33
CA ASN A 192 0.30 -11.82 25.47
C ASN A 192 -1.10 -12.25 24.98
N SER A 193 -1.90 -11.40 24.35
CA SER A 193 -3.13 -11.85 23.71
C SER A 193 -2.86 -12.32 22.27
N ALA A 194 -3.20 -13.57 21.97
CA ALA A 194 -3.16 -14.10 20.62
C ALA A 194 -4.38 -13.60 19.83
N VAL A 195 -4.29 -12.40 19.26
CA VAL A 195 -5.34 -11.88 18.36
C VAL A 195 -5.13 -12.43 16.96
N VAL A 196 -6.10 -13.18 16.46
CA VAL A 196 -6.09 -13.68 15.08
C VAL A 196 -6.63 -12.59 14.15
N TRP A 197 -5.74 -11.86 13.53
CA TRP A 197 -6.08 -10.86 12.50
C TRP A 197 -6.39 -11.55 11.17
N ARG A 198 -7.58 -11.29 10.63
CA ARG A 198 -7.92 -11.70 9.26
C ARG A 198 -7.63 -10.55 8.29
N GLY A 199 -7.22 -10.88 7.05
CA GLY A 199 -6.85 -9.88 6.04
C GLY A 199 -7.78 -8.67 5.93
N PRO A 200 -9.13 -8.81 5.86
CA PRO A 200 -10.05 -7.68 5.81
C PRO A 200 -10.04 -6.79 7.06
N MET A 201 -9.78 -7.36 8.25
CA MET A 201 -9.68 -6.58 9.50
C MET A 201 -8.42 -5.73 9.50
N LEU A 202 -7.34 -6.30 9.01
CA LEU A 202 -6.06 -5.64 8.90
C LEU A 202 -6.08 -4.48 7.91
N HIS A 203 -6.67 -4.71 6.74
CA HIS A 203 -6.92 -3.65 5.75
C HIS A 203 -7.70 -2.47 6.37
N LYS A 204 -8.78 -2.76 7.09
CA LYS A 204 -9.60 -1.75 7.75
C LYS A 204 -8.83 -0.99 8.83
N ALA A 205 -8.01 -1.68 9.64
CA ALA A 205 -7.21 -1.03 10.68
C ALA A 205 -6.18 -0.06 10.08
N ILE A 206 -5.45 -0.48 9.03
CA ILE A 206 -4.51 0.38 8.33
C ILE A 206 -5.22 1.57 7.69
N GLN A 207 -6.35 1.35 7.02
CA GLN A 207 -7.14 2.43 6.47
C GLN A 207 -7.56 3.44 7.56
N GLN A 208 -8.01 2.97 8.71
CA GLN A 208 -8.35 3.84 9.84
C GLN A 208 -7.15 4.64 10.35
N PHE A 209 -5.95 4.04 10.42
CA PHE A 209 -4.74 4.76 10.83
C PHE A 209 -4.34 5.84 9.82
N LEU A 210 -4.64 5.66 8.55
CA LEU A 210 -4.40 6.66 7.52
C LEU A 210 -5.47 7.77 7.49
N GLU A 211 -6.72 7.47 7.90
CA GLU A 211 -7.85 8.40 7.82
C GLU A 211 -8.20 9.07 9.14
N ASP A 212 -8.10 8.35 10.27
CA ASP A 212 -8.62 8.78 11.58
C ASP A 212 -7.55 9.25 12.56
N VAL A 213 -6.26 9.05 12.27
CA VAL A 213 -5.16 9.58 13.09
C VAL A 213 -4.92 11.05 12.77
N ALA A 214 -4.84 11.89 13.78
CA ALA A 214 -4.53 13.30 13.64
C ALA A 214 -3.02 13.52 13.47
N TRP A 215 -2.47 13.12 12.31
CA TRP A 215 -1.05 13.27 12.00
C TRP A 215 -0.61 14.74 12.00
N GLY A 216 -1.48 15.66 11.56
CA GLY A 216 -1.16 17.08 11.39
C GLY A 216 -0.14 17.31 10.28
N GLU A 217 0.59 18.42 10.38
CA GLU A 217 1.67 18.74 9.44
C GLU A 217 2.88 17.87 9.70
N LEU A 218 3.25 17.05 8.69
CA LEU A 218 4.45 16.22 8.69
C LEU A 218 5.23 16.39 7.39
N ASP A 219 6.54 16.57 7.52
CA ASP A 219 7.45 16.50 6.36
C ASP A 219 7.56 15.05 5.86
N TYR A 220 7.58 14.07 6.80
CA TYR A 220 7.74 12.66 6.48
C TYR A 220 6.81 11.78 7.33
N LEU A 221 6.15 10.82 6.67
CA LEU A 221 5.50 9.69 7.33
C LEU A 221 6.12 8.39 6.82
N LEU A 222 6.75 7.65 7.72
CA LEU A 222 7.36 6.36 7.43
C LEU A 222 6.40 5.24 7.80
N LEU A 223 6.19 4.30 6.86
CA LEU A 223 5.33 3.13 7.07
C LEU A 223 6.21 1.88 7.16
N ASP A 224 6.23 1.24 8.31
CA ASP A 224 6.93 -0.03 8.51
C ASP A 224 6.08 -1.18 8.00
N LEU A 225 6.36 -1.69 6.79
CA LEU A 225 5.55 -2.73 6.16
C LEU A 225 5.82 -4.10 6.80
N PRO A 226 4.86 -5.04 6.81
CA PRO A 226 5.18 -6.42 7.13
C PRO A 226 6.16 -7.00 6.10
N PRO A 227 6.96 -8.00 6.50
CA PRO A 227 7.92 -8.62 5.60
C PRO A 227 7.21 -9.38 4.46
N GLY A 228 7.80 -9.35 3.27
CA GLY A 228 7.29 -10.04 2.09
C GLY A 228 6.38 -9.18 1.20
N THR A 229 5.58 -9.84 0.36
CA THR A 229 4.77 -9.23 -0.71
C THR A 229 3.27 -9.45 -0.50
N GLY A 230 2.82 -9.38 0.75
CA GLY A 230 1.45 -9.72 1.13
C GLY A 230 0.41 -8.63 0.81
N ASP A 231 -0.84 -8.92 1.15
CA ASP A 231 -2.02 -8.09 0.89
C ASP A 231 -1.90 -6.65 1.43
N ILE A 232 -1.13 -6.44 2.50
CA ILE A 232 -0.95 -5.11 3.11
C ILE A 232 -0.20 -4.17 2.17
N ALA A 233 0.87 -4.65 1.53
CA ALA A 233 1.62 -3.84 0.59
C ALA A 233 0.76 -3.43 -0.62
N MET A 234 -0.09 -4.34 -1.11
CA MET A 234 -1.08 -4.03 -2.16
C MET A 234 -2.13 -3.03 -1.68
N THR A 235 -2.61 -3.18 -0.45
CA THR A 235 -3.55 -2.24 0.17
C THR A 235 -2.96 -0.83 0.24
N LEU A 236 -1.74 -0.71 0.75
CA LEU A 236 -1.06 0.58 0.88
C LEU A 236 -0.80 1.24 -0.48
N ALA A 237 -0.40 0.46 -1.49
CA ALA A 237 -0.26 0.96 -2.85
C ALA A 237 -1.56 1.54 -3.42
N GLN A 238 -2.70 0.93 -3.08
CA GLN A 238 -4.01 1.43 -3.50
C GLN A 238 -4.43 2.69 -2.75
N LEU A 239 -4.10 2.78 -1.45
CA LEU A 239 -4.47 3.90 -0.60
C LEU A 239 -3.50 5.09 -0.74
N LEU A 240 -2.24 4.83 -1.06
CA LEU A 240 -1.14 5.80 -1.08
C LEU A 240 -0.33 5.73 -2.38
N PRO A 241 -0.94 6.00 -3.55
CA PRO A 241 -0.27 5.87 -4.85
C PRO A 241 0.93 6.82 -5.02
N GLN A 242 1.06 7.84 -4.18
CA GLN A 242 2.19 8.78 -4.17
C GLN A 242 3.32 8.33 -3.24
N ALA A 243 3.15 7.26 -2.47
CA ALA A 243 4.18 6.78 -1.56
C ALA A 243 5.38 6.22 -2.35
N LYS A 244 6.56 6.39 -1.79
CA LYS A 244 7.79 5.80 -2.30
C LYS A 244 8.20 4.61 -1.45
N ILE A 245 8.90 3.65 -2.05
CA ILE A 245 9.37 2.45 -1.34
C ILE A 245 10.88 2.51 -1.16
N ALA A 246 11.35 2.41 0.09
CA ALA A 246 12.72 2.09 0.44
C ALA A 246 12.82 0.59 0.78
N VAL A 247 13.70 -0.13 0.10
CA VAL A 247 13.86 -1.59 0.28
C VAL A 247 15.04 -1.87 1.19
N VAL A 248 14.78 -2.51 2.34
CA VAL A 248 15.83 -2.95 3.27
C VAL A 248 16.20 -4.40 2.99
N THR A 249 17.50 -4.64 2.83
CA THR A 249 18.06 -5.97 2.61
C THR A 249 19.35 -6.17 3.44
N THR A 250 19.92 -7.36 3.39
CA THR A 250 21.23 -7.68 3.96
C THR A 250 22.16 -8.16 2.84
N PRO A 251 23.51 -8.21 3.04
CA PRO A 251 24.43 -8.64 1.99
C PRO A 251 24.21 -10.07 1.47
N GLN A 252 23.49 -10.91 2.21
CA GLN A 252 23.28 -12.32 1.85
C GLN A 252 22.50 -12.49 0.54
N PRO A 253 22.92 -13.37 -0.40
CA PRO A 253 22.21 -13.62 -1.65
C PRO A 253 20.75 -14.05 -1.47
N ALA A 254 20.44 -14.81 -0.41
CA ALA A 254 19.07 -15.21 -0.10
C ALA A 254 18.16 -14.02 0.24
N ALA A 255 18.69 -12.98 0.90
CA ALA A 255 17.91 -11.76 1.20
C ALA A 255 17.63 -10.97 -0.07
N GLN A 256 18.59 -10.85 -0.97
CA GLN A 256 18.45 -10.15 -2.25
C GLN A 256 17.40 -10.81 -3.14
N SER A 257 17.44 -12.15 -3.27
CA SER A 257 16.47 -12.91 -4.05
C SER A 257 15.03 -12.65 -3.61
N VAL A 258 14.81 -12.47 -2.31
CA VAL A 258 13.47 -12.18 -1.78
C VAL A 258 13.15 -10.69 -1.88
N ALA A 259 14.10 -9.79 -1.70
CA ALA A 259 13.92 -8.35 -1.85
C ALA A 259 13.49 -7.97 -3.29
N ARG A 260 13.98 -8.68 -4.32
CA ARG A 260 13.51 -8.54 -5.71
C ARG A 260 11.99 -8.69 -5.83
N ARG A 261 11.38 -9.62 -5.09
CA ARG A 261 9.93 -9.81 -5.11
C ARG A 261 9.18 -8.59 -4.57
N SER A 262 9.75 -7.90 -3.57
CA SER A 262 9.17 -6.65 -3.07
C SER A 262 9.23 -5.54 -4.12
N VAL A 263 10.32 -5.47 -4.90
CA VAL A 263 10.45 -4.55 -6.03
C VAL A 263 9.49 -4.89 -7.16
N GLU A 264 9.38 -6.16 -7.52
CA GLU A 264 8.42 -6.62 -8.54
C GLU A 264 6.97 -6.31 -8.12
N MET A 265 6.68 -6.46 -6.84
CA MET A 265 5.36 -6.08 -6.30
C MET A 265 5.15 -4.57 -6.40
N ALA A 266 6.13 -3.75 -5.99
CA ALA A 266 6.08 -2.30 -6.11
C ALA A 266 5.78 -1.86 -7.56
N ASN A 267 6.49 -2.45 -8.52
CA ASN A 267 6.28 -2.18 -9.95
C ASN A 267 4.88 -2.60 -10.44
N LYS A 268 4.33 -3.72 -9.96
CA LYS A 268 2.97 -4.17 -10.31
C LYS A 268 1.87 -3.25 -9.82
N VAL A 269 2.14 -2.46 -8.81
CA VAL A 269 1.19 -1.52 -8.20
C VAL A 269 1.57 -0.06 -8.45
N ASP A 270 2.48 0.19 -9.38
CA ASP A 270 2.95 1.51 -9.82
C ASP A 270 3.52 2.39 -8.68
N LEU A 271 4.15 1.78 -7.67
CA LEU A 271 4.86 2.52 -6.63
C LEU A 271 6.34 2.70 -6.99
N GLU A 272 6.84 3.92 -6.84
CA GLU A 272 8.24 4.26 -7.06
C GLU A 272 9.14 3.60 -6.01
N VAL A 273 10.13 2.81 -6.44
CA VAL A 273 11.20 2.33 -5.57
C VAL A 273 12.30 3.40 -5.52
N MET A 274 12.40 4.12 -4.40
CA MET A 274 13.35 5.21 -4.24
C MET A 274 14.79 4.76 -4.03
N GLY A 275 14.99 3.51 -3.59
CA GLY A 275 16.32 2.94 -3.42
C GLY A 275 16.38 1.77 -2.46
N VAL A 276 17.61 1.27 -2.27
CA VAL A 276 17.97 0.12 -1.41
C VAL A 276 18.79 0.58 -0.22
N ILE A 277 18.50 0.04 0.96
CA ILE A 277 19.31 0.15 2.18
C ILE A 277 19.91 -1.23 2.47
N GLU A 278 21.22 -1.34 2.53
CA GLU A 278 21.90 -2.55 2.96
C GLU A 278 22.18 -2.47 4.46
N ASN A 279 21.46 -3.26 5.25
CA ASN A 279 21.69 -3.39 6.69
C ASN A 279 22.59 -4.60 6.98
N MET A 280 23.21 -4.61 8.16
CA MET A 280 24.19 -5.63 8.59
C MET A 280 25.39 -5.75 7.64
N SER A 281 25.81 -4.62 7.07
CA SER A 281 26.89 -4.51 6.11
C SER A 281 28.25 -4.46 6.83
N GLY A 282 28.74 -5.64 7.22
CA GLY A 282 29.97 -5.79 7.98
C GLY A 282 29.81 -5.53 9.47
N PHE A 283 30.85 -5.86 10.21
CA PHE A 283 30.99 -5.67 11.65
C PHE A 283 32.42 -5.20 11.94
N THR A 284 32.56 -4.19 12.77
CA THR A 284 33.88 -3.71 13.23
C THR A 284 33.98 -3.94 14.73
N THR A 285 35.00 -4.71 15.14
CA THR A 285 35.26 -4.95 16.57
C THR A 285 35.79 -3.69 17.26
N PRO A 286 35.74 -3.62 18.59
CA PRO A 286 36.38 -2.53 19.35
C PRO A 286 37.90 -2.39 19.08
N SER A 287 38.59 -3.47 18.67
CA SER A 287 40.01 -3.45 18.23
C SER A 287 40.21 -2.91 16.81
N GLY A 288 39.13 -2.60 16.08
CA GLY A 288 39.19 -2.07 14.72
C GLY A 288 39.26 -3.15 13.60
N GLU A 289 39.16 -4.43 13.95
CA GLU A 289 39.09 -5.50 12.96
C GLU A 289 37.75 -5.56 12.28
N LYS A 290 37.69 -5.73 10.96
CA LYS A 290 36.47 -5.78 10.16
C LYS A 290 36.13 -7.19 9.73
N PHE A 291 34.89 -7.58 9.91
CA PHE A 291 34.36 -8.89 9.53
C PHE A 291 33.10 -8.73 8.67
N SER A 292 33.02 -9.47 7.58
CA SER A 292 31.87 -9.53 6.68
C SER A 292 31.00 -10.75 7.03
N ILE A 293 30.38 -10.71 8.24
CA ILE A 293 29.64 -11.85 8.82
C ILE A 293 28.53 -12.34 7.86
N PHE A 294 27.86 -11.44 7.17
CA PHE A 294 26.77 -11.73 6.22
C PHE A 294 27.18 -11.54 4.75
N GLY A 295 28.47 -11.37 4.45
CA GLY A 295 28.97 -11.02 3.13
C GLY A 295 29.06 -9.51 2.92
N GLU A 296 29.26 -9.08 1.68
CA GLU A 296 29.47 -7.69 1.29
C GLU A 296 28.75 -7.35 -0.02
N GLY A 297 28.28 -6.11 -0.15
CA GLY A 297 27.89 -5.52 -1.42
C GLY A 297 26.59 -6.04 -2.04
N GLY A 298 25.84 -6.86 -1.33
CA GLY A 298 24.60 -7.43 -1.86
C GLY A 298 23.52 -6.40 -2.14
N GLY A 299 23.41 -5.38 -1.28
CA GLY A 299 22.48 -4.26 -1.51
C GLY A 299 22.87 -3.43 -2.72
N LYS A 300 24.17 -3.23 -2.96
CA LYS A 300 24.66 -2.53 -4.16
C LYS A 300 24.35 -3.33 -5.42
N MET A 301 24.57 -4.64 -5.40
CA MET A 301 24.23 -5.51 -6.53
C MET A 301 22.72 -5.48 -6.85
N LEU A 302 21.88 -5.55 -5.82
CA LEU A 302 20.42 -5.41 -5.98
C LEU A 302 20.06 -4.04 -6.56
N ALA A 303 20.60 -2.96 -6.01
CA ALA A 303 20.32 -1.59 -6.46
C ALA A 303 20.68 -1.39 -7.94
N ASP A 304 21.86 -1.88 -8.36
CA ASP A 304 22.33 -1.82 -9.76
C ASP A 304 21.41 -2.65 -10.70
N GLU A 305 21.00 -3.84 -10.26
CA GLU A 305 20.16 -4.73 -11.04
C GLU A 305 18.78 -4.14 -11.31
N ILE A 306 18.17 -3.47 -10.32
CA ILE A 306 16.84 -2.85 -10.44
C ILE A 306 16.89 -1.39 -10.90
N GLY A 307 18.08 -0.83 -11.10
CA GLY A 307 18.27 0.52 -11.63
C GLY A 307 17.92 1.66 -10.65
N VAL A 308 18.09 1.43 -9.33
CA VAL A 308 17.82 2.44 -8.29
C VAL A 308 19.10 2.73 -7.47
N PRO A 309 19.16 3.85 -6.72
CA PRO A 309 20.32 4.15 -5.88
C PRO A 309 20.43 3.19 -4.68
N LEU A 310 21.65 2.87 -4.26
CA LEU A 310 21.94 2.41 -2.92
C LEU A 310 21.92 3.63 -1.99
N LEU A 311 20.90 3.71 -1.12
CA LEU A 311 20.70 4.86 -0.22
C LEU A 311 21.73 4.89 0.91
N GLY A 312 22.17 3.71 1.34
CA GLY A 312 23.19 3.60 2.38
C GLY A 312 23.47 2.16 2.78
N THR A 313 24.56 2.02 3.55
CA THR A 313 24.99 0.76 4.17
C THR A 313 25.11 0.97 5.68
N ILE A 314 24.46 0.12 6.45
CA ILE A 314 24.43 0.18 7.91
C ILE A 314 25.20 -1.03 8.45
N PRO A 315 26.26 -0.85 9.23
CA PRO A 315 27.00 -1.97 9.80
C PRO A 315 26.20 -2.66 10.91
N LEU A 316 26.56 -3.90 11.20
CA LEU A 316 26.12 -4.55 12.42
C LEU A 316 26.77 -3.83 13.62
N SER A 317 25.96 -3.34 14.57
CA SER A 317 26.42 -2.56 15.70
C SER A 317 25.74 -3.04 16.99
N GLU A 318 26.51 -3.22 18.06
CA GLU A 318 25.99 -3.49 19.40
C GLU A 318 25.23 -2.27 19.92
N GLU A 319 25.74 -1.08 19.68
CA GLU A 319 25.15 0.19 20.10
C GLU A 319 23.76 0.37 19.49
N LEU A 320 23.61 0.13 18.16
CA LEU A 320 22.31 0.19 17.47
C LEU A 320 21.30 -0.78 18.09
N ARG A 321 21.73 -1.98 18.49
CA ARG A 321 20.88 -2.97 19.16
C ARG A 321 20.46 -2.47 20.54
N GLU A 322 21.42 -2.01 21.35
CA GLU A 322 21.16 -1.53 22.72
C GLU A 322 20.19 -0.34 22.73
N HIS A 323 20.40 0.62 21.86
CA HIS A 323 19.51 1.77 21.68
C HIS A 323 18.10 1.32 21.24
N ALA A 324 17.97 0.41 20.29
CA ALA A 324 16.68 -0.12 19.86
C ALA A 324 15.94 -0.89 20.99
N ASP A 325 16.67 -1.63 21.83
CA ASP A 325 16.11 -2.36 22.97
C ASP A 325 15.66 -1.41 24.09
N ASN A 326 16.33 -0.29 24.27
CA ASN A 326 16.04 0.72 25.29
C ASN A 326 14.98 1.75 24.87
N GLY A 327 14.58 1.77 23.59
CA GLY A 327 13.62 2.73 23.05
C GLY A 327 14.19 4.12 22.84
N ASP A 328 15.49 4.21 22.65
CA ASP A 328 16.27 5.45 22.43
C ASP A 328 17.00 5.34 21.09
N PRO A 329 16.41 5.76 19.96
CA PRO A 329 17.01 5.59 18.64
C PRO A 329 18.41 6.20 18.52
N LEU A 330 19.32 5.46 17.90
CA LEU A 330 20.69 5.90 17.64
C LEU A 330 20.71 6.85 16.44
N VAL A 331 20.84 8.16 16.66
CA VAL A 331 20.85 9.23 15.65
C VAL A 331 21.98 10.22 15.84
#